data_1892ad4a5c02d3b8fcd2e5c47d4994bc
#
_entry.id   1892ad4a5c02d3b8fcd2e5c47d4994bc
#
_cell.length_a   1.000
_cell.length_b   1.000
_cell.length_c   1.000
_cell.angle_alpha   90.00
_cell.angle_beta   90.00
_cell.angle_gamma   90.00
#
_symmetry.space_group_name_H-M   'P 1'
#
loop_
_entity.id
_entity.type
_entity.pdbx_description
1 polymer ?
#
loop_
_entity_poly.entity_id
_entity_poly.type
_entity_poly.pdbx_seq_one_letter_code
_entity_poly.pdbx_strand_id
1 'polypeptide(L)'
;MRLTERERESIKSAVSKHFGVEAHVWLFGSRADNRRRGGDIDLLVETTLTGRDALRAKINTITEIQLAIGDQKIDLVMDDPHRQRTAGSQPLVVTNARRQGVPL
;
A
#
# COMPACT_ATOMS: atom_id res chain seq x y z
N MET A 1 10.47 1.31 -11.06
CA MET A 1 9.07 1.50 -10.60
C MET A 1 8.20 1.80 -11.80
N ARG A 2 7.10 1.07 -11.97
CA ARG A 2 6.21 1.22 -13.12
C ARG A 2 4.91 1.92 -12.75
N LEU A 3 5.03 3.10 -12.19
CA LEU A 3 3.91 3.99 -11.92
C LEU A 3 4.16 5.32 -12.62
N THR A 4 3.11 5.87 -13.22
CA THR A 4 3.17 7.25 -13.68
C THR A 4 3.17 8.18 -12.48
N GLU A 5 3.61 9.41 -12.66
CA GLU A 5 3.57 10.41 -11.59
C GLU A 5 2.13 10.64 -11.11
N ARG A 6 1.17 10.63 -12.03
CA ARG A 6 -0.24 10.77 -11.68
C ARG A 6 -0.73 9.61 -10.82
N GLU A 7 -0.35 8.36 -11.15
CA GLU A 7 -0.72 7.20 -10.35
C GLU A 7 -0.11 7.28 -8.96
N ARG A 8 1.17 7.64 -8.88
CA ARG A 8 1.88 7.79 -7.61
C ARG A 8 1.21 8.84 -6.72
N GLU A 9 0.91 10.00 -7.28
CA GLU A 9 0.27 11.08 -6.53
C GLU A 9 -1.14 10.71 -6.07
N SER A 10 -1.90 10.02 -6.92
CA SER A 10 -3.24 9.54 -6.57
C SER A 10 -3.19 8.57 -5.39
N ILE A 11 -2.22 7.64 -5.39
CA ILE A 11 -2.04 6.68 -4.31
C ILE A 11 -1.68 7.40 -3.01
N LYS A 12 -0.70 8.28 -3.05
CA LYS A 12 -0.25 9.02 -1.86
C LYS A 12 -1.36 9.88 -1.29
N SER A 13 -2.10 10.56 -2.15
CA SER A 13 -3.21 11.41 -1.74
C SER A 13 -4.32 10.61 -1.07
N ALA A 14 -4.69 9.47 -1.64
CA ALA A 14 -5.72 8.61 -1.08
C ALA A 14 -5.30 8.04 0.28
N VAL A 15 -4.06 7.60 0.40
CA VAL A 15 -3.53 7.07 1.66
C VAL A 15 -3.54 8.15 2.73
N SER A 16 -3.05 9.35 2.44
CA SER A 16 -3.06 10.46 3.40
C SER A 16 -4.46 10.82 3.84
N LYS A 17 -5.41 10.81 2.90
CA LYS A 17 -6.80 11.20 3.18
C LYS A 17 -7.51 10.21 4.08
N HIS A 18 -7.33 8.92 3.85
CA HIS A 18 -8.09 7.87 4.54
C HIS A 18 -7.36 7.24 5.71
N PHE A 19 -6.05 7.14 5.66
CA PHE A 19 -5.23 6.59 6.74
C PHE A 19 -4.59 7.66 7.62
N GLY A 20 -4.51 8.90 7.14
CA GLY A 20 -3.86 9.99 7.85
C GLY A 20 -2.50 10.33 7.27
N VAL A 21 -2.05 11.56 7.53
CA VAL A 21 -0.79 12.07 6.98
C VAL A 21 0.44 11.34 7.52
N GLU A 22 0.30 10.64 8.63
CA GLU A 22 1.39 9.89 9.25
C GLU A 22 1.58 8.50 8.64
N ALA A 23 0.63 8.04 7.83
CA ALA A 23 0.72 6.73 7.19
C ALA A 23 1.78 6.76 6.09
N HIS A 24 2.51 5.65 5.98
CA HIS A 24 3.50 5.47 4.93
C HIS A 24 3.04 4.36 3.99
N VAL A 25 3.36 4.51 2.70
CA VAL A 25 2.96 3.54 1.69
C VAL A 25 4.17 3.12 0.86
N TRP A 26 4.27 1.81 0.59
CA TRP A 26 5.28 1.21 -0.28
C TRP A 26 4.60 0.50 -1.44
N LEU A 27 5.22 0.58 -2.60
CA LEU A 27 4.85 -0.20 -3.76
C LEU A 27 5.75 -1.44 -3.80
N PHE A 28 5.15 -2.63 -3.97
CA PHE A 28 5.92 -3.86 -4.09
C PHE A 28 5.34 -4.74 -5.22
N GLY A 29 5.89 -5.93 -5.41
CA GLY A 29 5.44 -6.82 -6.47
C GLY A 29 5.94 -6.40 -7.84
N SER A 30 5.17 -6.75 -8.88
CA SER A 30 5.60 -6.54 -10.27
C SER A 30 5.78 -5.08 -10.65
N ARG A 31 5.00 -4.17 -10.04
CA ARG A 31 5.11 -2.74 -10.33
C ARG A 31 6.36 -2.10 -9.72
N ALA A 32 6.94 -2.71 -8.69
CA ALA A 32 8.17 -2.23 -8.09
C ALA A 32 9.40 -2.62 -8.90
N ASP A 33 9.29 -3.67 -9.73
CA ASP A 33 10.38 -4.16 -10.59
C ASP A 33 10.09 -3.82 -12.04
N ASN A 34 10.88 -2.92 -12.62
CA ASN A 34 10.71 -2.47 -13.99
C ASN A 34 10.89 -3.58 -15.04
N ARG A 35 11.54 -4.68 -14.68
CA ARG A 35 11.80 -5.80 -15.56
C ARG A 35 10.64 -6.78 -15.62
N ARG A 36 9.68 -6.68 -14.72
CA ARG A 36 8.55 -7.60 -14.64
C ARG A 36 7.32 -6.96 -15.25
N ARG A 37 6.52 -7.81 -15.92
CA ARG A 37 5.23 -7.39 -16.45
C ARG A 37 4.14 -7.78 -15.47
N GLY A 38 3.19 -6.89 -15.25
CA GLY A 38 2.05 -7.15 -14.38
C GLY A 38 1.13 -5.97 -14.36
N GLY A 39 -0.16 -6.22 -14.15
CA GLY A 39 -1.18 -5.18 -14.09
C GLY A 39 -1.56 -4.77 -12.69
N ASP A 40 -1.29 -5.63 -11.71
CA ASP A 40 -1.73 -5.40 -10.34
C ASP A 40 -0.83 -4.39 -9.64
N ILE A 41 -1.46 -3.57 -8.79
CA ILE A 41 -0.76 -2.64 -7.92
C ILE A 41 -0.78 -3.21 -6.52
N ASP A 42 0.38 -3.55 -5.99
CA ASP A 42 0.52 -4.12 -4.66
C ASP A 42 1.08 -3.07 -3.71
N LEU A 43 0.32 -2.75 -2.67
CA LEU A 43 0.67 -1.69 -1.73
C LEU A 43 0.78 -2.23 -0.30
N LEU A 44 1.76 -1.73 0.43
CA LEU A 44 1.85 -1.90 1.88
C LEU A 44 1.66 -0.54 2.52
N VAL A 45 0.69 -0.42 3.43
CA VAL A 45 0.44 0.82 4.17
C VAL A 45 0.75 0.59 5.65
N GLU A 46 1.67 1.38 6.20
CA GLU A 46 1.90 1.42 7.63
C GLU A 46 0.90 2.36 8.27
N THR A 47 0.10 1.84 9.19
CA THR A 47 -0.97 2.58 9.85
C THR A 47 -1.17 2.08 11.27
N THR A 48 -1.60 2.97 12.15
CA THR A 48 -2.00 2.60 13.51
C THR A 48 -3.49 2.31 13.62
N LEU A 49 -4.24 2.48 12.53
CA LEU A 49 -5.67 2.14 12.51
C LEU A 49 -5.86 0.63 12.67
N THR A 50 -6.94 0.26 13.37
CA THR A 50 -7.28 -1.15 13.61
C THR A 50 -8.77 -1.37 13.39
N GLY A 51 -9.17 -2.65 13.28
CA GLY A 51 -10.57 -3.04 13.23
C GLY A 51 -11.33 -2.40 12.07
N ARG A 52 -12.51 -1.87 12.38
CA ARG A 52 -13.39 -1.27 11.37
C ARG A 52 -12.79 -0.04 10.73
N ASP A 53 -12.04 0.76 11.49
CA ASP A 53 -11.43 1.97 10.96
C ASP A 53 -10.39 1.63 9.89
N ALA A 54 -9.58 0.61 10.15
CA ALA A 54 -8.59 0.14 9.18
C ALA A 54 -9.27 -0.41 7.93
N LEU A 55 -10.32 -1.22 8.10
CA LEU A 55 -11.04 -1.80 6.95
C LEU A 55 -11.70 -0.71 6.10
N ARG A 56 -12.33 0.25 6.75
CA ARG A 56 -12.97 1.37 6.07
C ARG A 56 -11.94 2.19 5.28
N ALA A 57 -10.81 2.49 5.91
CA ALA A 57 -9.74 3.24 5.27
C ALA A 57 -9.21 2.49 4.03
N LYS A 58 -9.02 1.18 4.15
CA LYS A 58 -8.57 0.33 3.04
C LYS A 58 -9.55 0.40 1.87
N ILE A 59 -10.84 0.17 2.12
CA ILE A 59 -11.86 0.17 1.08
C ILE A 59 -11.95 1.53 0.41
N ASN A 60 -11.99 2.60 1.19
CA ASN A 60 -12.10 3.96 0.67
C ASN A 60 -10.87 4.36 -0.13
N THR A 61 -9.68 3.95 0.33
CA THR A 61 -8.43 4.23 -0.37
C THR A 61 -8.41 3.53 -1.74
N ILE A 62 -8.73 2.25 -1.78
CA ILE A 62 -8.77 1.49 -3.04
C ILE A 62 -9.77 2.11 -4.01
N THR A 63 -10.97 2.42 -3.52
CA THR A 63 -12.03 3.03 -4.34
C THR A 63 -11.57 4.36 -4.92
N GLU A 64 -10.98 5.22 -4.10
CA GLU A 64 -10.53 6.53 -4.57
C GLU A 64 -9.42 6.42 -5.61
N ILE A 65 -8.48 5.51 -5.41
CA ILE A 65 -7.42 5.27 -6.39
C ILE A 65 -8.02 4.79 -7.72
N GLN A 66 -8.95 3.83 -7.67
CA GLN A 66 -9.60 3.32 -8.88
C GLN A 66 -10.40 4.39 -9.61
N LEU A 67 -11.04 5.29 -8.88
CA LEU A 67 -11.75 6.41 -9.49
C LEU A 67 -10.78 7.37 -10.19
N ALA A 68 -9.57 7.50 -9.70
CA ALA A 68 -8.58 8.41 -10.26
C ALA A 68 -7.81 7.83 -11.44
N ILE A 69 -7.46 6.54 -11.39
CA ILE A 69 -6.57 5.94 -12.39
C ILE A 69 -7.19 4.80 -13.20
N GLY A 70 -8.44 4.46 -12.93
CA GLY A 70 -9.17 3.41 -13.65
C GLY A 70 -9.24 2.10 -12.90
N ASP A 71 -9.87 1.10 -13.51
CA ASP A 71 -10.17 -0.20 -12.91
C ASP A 71 -8.97 -1.13 -12.86
N GLN A 72 -7.92 -0.70 -12.18
CA GLN A 72 -6.77 -1.56 -11.96
C GLN A 72 -6.95 -2.32 -10.64
N LYS A 73 -6.53 -3.57 -10.63
CA LYS A 73 -6.58 -4.38 -9.42
C LYS A 73 -5.55 -3.84 -8.43
N ILE A 74 -6.01 -3.58 -7.21
CA ILE A 74 -5.18 -3.04 -6.15
C ILE A 74 -5.25 -3.98 -4.95
N ASP A 75 -4.10 -4.53 -4.57
CA ASP A 75 -3.95 -5.31 -3.35
C ASP A 75 -3.29 -4.42 -2.29
N LEU A 76 -3.96 -4.22 -1.18
CA LEU A 76 -3.46 -3.36 -0.11
C LEU A 76 -3.33 -4.15 1.18
N VAL A 77 -2.12 -4.22 1.70
CA VAL A 77 -1.80 -4.87 2.97
C VAL A 77 -1.49 -3.79 3.99
N MET A 78 -2.02 -3.94 5.20
CA MET A 78 -1.80 -2.97 6.27
C MET A 78 -0.88 -3.55 7.34
N ASP A 79 -0.03 -2.70 7.91
CA ASP A 79 0.85 -3.08 9.00
C ASP A 79 0.94 -1.95 10.01
N ASP A 80 1.03 -2.29 11.29
CA ASP A 80 1.16 -1.33 12.38
C ASP A 80 2.65 -1.15 12.69
N PRO A 81 3.22 0.06 12.50
CA PRO A 81 4.63 0.30 12.77
C PRO A 81 4.99 0.22 14.24
N HIS A 82 4.01 0.37 15.13
CA HIS A 82 4.21 0.31 16.57
C HIS A 82 3.93 -1.07 17.16
N ARG A 83 3.53 -2.01 16.31
CA ARG A 83 3.25 -3.37 16.75
C ARG A 83 4.52 -4.01 17.27
N GLN A 84 4.44 -4.54 18.50
CA GLN A 84 5.53 -5.30 19.06
C GLN A 84 5.71 -6.58 18.25
N ARG A 85 6.91 -6.78 17.74
CA ARG A 85 7.21 -7.94 16.91
C ARG A 85 8.13 -8.88 17.64
N THR A 86 7.75 -10.15 17.67
CA THR A 86 8.63 -11.22 18.13
C THR A 86 9.11 -11.98 16.89
N ALA A 87 10.17 -12.75 17.05
CA ALA A 87 10.70 -13.55 15.94
C ALA A 87 9.60 -14.46 15.39
N GLY A 88 9.39 -14.43 14.08
CA GLY A 88 8.42 -15.25 13.38
C GLY A 88 6.99 -14.75 13.44
N SER A 89 6.71 -13.64 14.10
CA SER A 89 5.34 -13.12 14.20
C SER A 89 4.92 -12.26 13.03
N GLN A 90 5.88 -11.73 12.27
CA GLN A 90 5.58 -10.87 11.14
C GLN A 90 5.28 -11.72 9.90
N PRO A 91 4.16 -11.44 9.19
CA PRO A 91 3.88 -12.15 7.94
C PRO A 91 4.99 -11.97 6.92
N LEU A 92 5.28 -13.04 6.18
CA LEU A 92 6.33 -13.02 5.16
C LEU A 92 6.10 -11.95 4.10
N VAL A 93 4.83 -11.75 3.70
CA VAL A 93 4.48 -10.74 2.69
C VAL A 93 4.86 -9.34 3.15
N VAL A 94 4.67 -9.01 4.43
CA VAL A 94 5.05 -7.70 4.98
C VAL A 94 6.56 -7.54 4.98
N THR A 95 7.29 -8.57 5.40
CA THR A 95 8.75 -8.55 5.41
C THR A 95 9.31 -8.35 4.00
N ASN A 96 8.78 -9.09 3.03
CA ASN A 96 9.23 -8.98 1.65
C ASN A 96 8.87 -7.62 1.03
N ALA A 97 7.69 -7.09 1.34
CA ALA A 97 7.26 -5.78 0.85
C ALA A 97 8.21 -4.68 1.32
N ARG A 98 8.60 -4.71 2.60
CA ARG A 98 9.53 -3.72 3.14
C ARG A 98 10.94 -3.85 2.59
N ARG A 99 11.37 -5.10 2.33
CA ARG A 99 12.71 -5.37 1.81
C ARG A 99 12.83 -5.03 0.34
N GLN A 100 11.79 -5.31 -0.44
CA GLN A 100 11.79 -5.17 -1.90
C GLN A 100 10.93 -4.01 -2.40
N GLY A 101 10.16 -3.38 -1.52
CA GLY A 101 9.24 -2.33 -1.88
C GLY A 101 9.93 -1.00 -2.13
N VAL A 102 9.24 -0.17 -2.88
CA VAL A 102 9.66 1.20 -3.18
C VAL A 102 8.77 2.14 -2.36
N PRO A 103 9.36 2.94 -1.45
CA PRO A 103 8.56 3.91 -0.71
C PRO A 103 8.02 4.99 -1.66
N LEU A 104 6.75 5.29 -1.49
CA LEU A 104 6.09 6.34 -2.23
C LEU A 104 5.96 7.61 -1.38
#